data_e23b80a7f82a7996b0654e3b6a00bfb1
#
_entry.id   e23b80a7f82a7996b0654e3b6a00bfb1
#
_cell.length_a   1.000
_cell.length_b   1.000
_cell.length_c   1.000
_cell.angle_alpha   90.00
_cell.angle_beta   90.00
_cell.angle_gamma   90.00
#
_symmetry.space_group_name_H-M   'P 1'
#
loop_
_entity.id
_entity.type
_entity.pdbx_description
1 polymer ?
#
loop_
_entity_poly.entity_id
_entity_poly.type
_entity_poly.pdbx_seq_one_letter_code
_entity_poly.pdbx_strand_id
1 'polypeptide(L)'
;MTLFGLAPAAIRPTALTLNILVASIATWHFVRAGHFQWRLFWPFVVLAVPAAFIGGGIVLPVKVFNTLLGVVLLYSAVHFARSAGRGAVEPTAPPLAGALLAGAAIGLLAGLTGTGGAIFLTPLLLFMGWAGAKQAAAVSAPFVLVNSASGMLGTFSTVAPWPAFIPWLLLAAGAGGALGSRLGSRRFAAPVIKRFLAAVLVVAGTKLLLT
;
A
#
# COMPACT_ATOMS: atom_id res chain seq x y z
N MET A 1 1.16 -7.92 -14.60
CA MET A 1 0.00 -8.82 -14.80
C MET A 1 -0.59 -8.67 -16.19
N THR A 2 -0.72 -7.49 -16.74
CA THR A 2 -1.08 -7.26 -18.15
C THR A 2 -0.12 -7.93 -19.16
N LEU A 3 1.16 -8.07 -18.82
CA LEU A 3 2.17 -8.76 -19.64
C LEU A 3 1.96 -10.28 -19.78
N PHE A 4 1.15 -10.88 -18.90
CA PHE A 4 0.86 -12.33 -18.91
C PHE A 4 -0.53 -12.64 -19.49
N GLY A 5 -1.15 -11.70 -20.22
CA GLY A 5 -2.44 -11.94 -20.87
C GLY A 5 -3.63 -12.14 -19.94
N LEU A 6 -3.54 -11.68 -18.69
CA LEU A 6 -4.66 -11.76 -17.76
C LEU A 6 -5.82 -10.87 -18.21
N ALA A 7 -7.02 -11.43 -18.18
CA ALA A 7 -8.23 -10.65 -18.36
C ALA A 7 -8.27 -9.51 -17.32
N PRO A 8 -8.59 -8.26 -17.71
CA PRO A 8 -8.63 -7.12 -16.78
C PRO A 8 -9.47 -7.37 -15.52
N ALA A 9 -10.55 -8.13 -15.65
CA ALA A 9 -11.42 -8.51 -14.53
C ALA A 9 -10.74 -9.40 -13.48
N ALA A 10 -9.71 -10.17 -13.85
CA ALA A 10 -8.98 -11.06 -12.93
C ALA A 10 -7.80 -10.35 -12.22
N ILE A 11 -7.33 -9.22 -12.74
CA ILE A 11 -6.14 -8.52 -12.23
C ILE A 11 -6.38 -8.02 -10.81
N ARG A 12 -7.52 -7.37 -10.56
CA ARG A 12 -7.85 -6.75 -9.28
C ARG A 12 -8.05 -7.77 -8.15
N PRO A 13 -8.91 -8.79 -8.29
CA PRO A 13 -9.05 -9.83 -7.27
C PRO A 13 -7.73 -10.55 -6.96
N THR A 14 -6.92 -10.85 -7.99
CA THR A 14 -5.60 -11.45 -7.83
C THR A 14 -4.68 -10.55 -7.00
N ALA A 15 -4.62 -9.24 -7.31
CA ALA A 15 -3.80 -8.28 -6.58
C ALA A 15 -4.24 -8.16 -5.11
N LEU A 16 -5.53 -8.09 -4.84
CA LEU A 16 -6.08 -8.03 -3.48
C LEU A 16 -5.73 -9.27 -2.67
N THR A 17 -5.80 -10.45 -3.27
CA THR A 17 -5.42 -11.71 -2.60
C THR A 17 -3.94 -11.75 -2.25
N LEU A 18 -3.06 -11.39 -3.20
CA LEU A 18 -1.62 -11.29 -2.95
C LEU A 18 -1.32 -10.27 -1.84
N ASN A 19 -2.01 -9.14 -1.85
CA ASN A 19 -1.89 -8.11 -0.82
C ASN A 19 -2.28 -8.64 0.56
N ILE A 20 -3.40 -9.38 0.68
CA ILE A 20 -3.84 -9.97 1.96
C ILE A 20 -2.75 -10.90 2.51
N LEU A 21 -2.19 -11.79 1.69
CA LEU A 21 -1.14 -12.70 2.13
C LEU A 21 0.12 -11.94 2.60
N VAL A 22 0.65 -11.08 1.74
CA VAL A 22 1.90 -10.35 2.02
C VAL A 22 1.73 -9.38 3.19
N ALA A 23 0.60 -8.68 3.26
CA ALA A 23 0.30 -7.75 4.34
C ALA A 23 0.10 -8.45 5.69
N SER A 24 -0.48 -9.66 5.72
CA SER A 24 -0.58 -10.47 6.93
C SER A 24 0.80 -10.83 7.47
N ILE A 25 1.69 -11.31 6.61
CA ILE A 25 3.08 -11.66 6.96
C ILE A 25 3.84 -10.41 7.43
N ALA A 26 3.71 -9.29 6.72
CA ALA A 26 4.38 -8.05 7.06
C ALA A 26 3.87 -7.48 8.40
N THR A 27 2.55 -7.46 8.61
CA THR A 27 1.93 -7.03 9.87
C THR A 27 2.49 -7.82 11.04
N TRP A 28 2.53 -9.15 10.92
CA TRP A 28 3.11 -10.01 11.94
C TRP A 28 4.56 -9.65 12.29
N HIS A 29 5.43 -9.45 11.28
CA HIS A 29 6.83 -9.11 11.51
C HIS A 29 7.01 -7.72 12.14
N PHE A 30 6.27 -6.71 11.67
CA PHE A 30 6.39 -5.35 12.19
C PHE A 30 5.76 -5.18 13.58
N VAL A 31 4.65 -5.86 13.87
CA VAL A 31 4.04 -5.88 15.21
C VAL A 31 4.98 -6.55 16.20
N ARG A 32 5.54 -7.73 15.86
CA ARG A 32 6.54 -8.42 16.70
C ARG A 32 7.84 -7.63 16.90
N ALA A 33 8.19 -6.78 15.97
CA ALA A 33 9.35 -5.90 16.09
C ALA A 33 9.08 -4.64 16.95
N GLY A 34 7.85 -4.46 17.46
CA GLY A 34 7.46 -3.33 18.32
C GLY A 34 7.31 -1.98 17.61
N HIS A 35 7.22 -1.97 16.27
CA HIS A 35 7.12 -0.72 15.51
C HIS A 35 5.68 -0.26 15.27
N PHE A 36 4.70 -1.11 15.56
CA PHE A 36 3.29 -0.80 15.35
C PHE A 36 2.75 0.13 16.43
N GLN A 37 2.01 1.16 16.02
CA GLN A 37 1.36 2.12 16.91
C GLN A 37 -0.13 2.19 16.60
N TRP A 38 -0.97 1.69 17.52
CA TRP A 38 -2.43 1.72 17.39
C TRP A 38 -2.98 3.14 17.22
N ARG A 39 -2.45 4.10 18.02
CA ARG A 39 -2.88 5.51 17.96
C ARG A 39 -2.68 6.15 16.58
N LEU A 40 -1.65 5.71 15.85
CA LEU A 40 -1.40 6.19 14.49
C LEU A 40 -2.25 5.43 13.46
N PHE A 41 -2.59 4.17 13.70
CA PHE A 41 -3.30 3.30 12.76
C PHE A 41 -4.81 3.59 12.69
N TRP A 42 -5.50 3.62 13.85
CA TRP A 42 -6.97 3.63 13.90
C TRP A 42 -7.63 4.83 13.20
N PRO A 43 -7.08 6.08 13.23
CA PRO A 43 -7.75 7.21 12.59
C PRO A 43 -7.81 7.05 11.06
N PHE A 44 -6.79 6.45 10.47
CA PHE A 44 -6.78 6.19 9.03
C PHE A 44 -7.72 5.06 8.64
N VAL A 45 -7.84 4.01 9.44
CA VAL A 45 -8.55 2.79 9.06
C VAL A 45 -10.06 2.92 9.16
N VAL A 46 -10.57 3.71 10.12
CA VAL A 46 -12.01 3.83 10.40
C VAL A 46 -12.82 4.22 9.16
N LEU A 47 -12.38 5.22 8.41
CA LEU A 47 -13.05 5.62 7.17
C LEU A 47 -12.48 4.95 5.92
N ALA A 48 -11.24 4.43 6.00
CA ALA A 48 -10.63 3.74 4.87
C ALA A 48 -11.34 2.43 4.53
N VAL A 49 -11.73 1.65 5.54
CA VAL A 49 -12.38 0.35 5.34
C VAL A 49 -13.72 0.48 4.59
N PRO A 50 -14.70 1.31 5.04
CA PRO A 50 -15.93 1.50 4.28
C PRO A 50 -15.68 2.14 2.91
N ALA A 51 -14.74 3.07 2.80
CA ALA A 51 -14.39 3.67 1.52
C ALA A 51 -13.75 2.66 0.54
N ALA A 52 -12.93 1.74 1.03
CA ALA A 52 -12.35 0.67 0.22
C ALA A 52 -13.41 -0.34 -0.27
N PHE A 53 -14.42 -0.62 0.56
CA PHE A 53 -15.57 -1.44 0.16
C PHE A 53 -16.35 -0.77 -1.00
N ILE A 54 -16.70 0.51 -0.86
CA ILE A 54 -17.36 1.29 -1.91
C ILE A 54 -16.51 1.33 -3.17
N GLY A 55 -15.22 1.67 -3.03
CA GLY A 55 -14.26 1.67 -4.15
C GLY A 55 -14.12 0.30 -4.82
N GLY A 56 -14.25 -0.78 -4.03
CA GLY A 56 -14.29 -2.16 -4.51
C GLY A 56 -15.43 -2.44 -5.50
N GLY A 57 -16.59 -1.85 -5.29
CA GLY A 57 -17.77 -2.00 -6.16
C GLY A 57 -17.77 -1.12 -7.42
N ILE A 58 -16.89 -0.11 -7.52
CA ILE A 58 -16.89 0.85 -8.63
C ILE A 58 -15.90 0.43 -9.72
N VAL A 59 -16.31 0.49 -10.98
CA VAL A 59 -15.45 0.31 -12.15
C VAL A 59 -15.18 1.68 -12.77
N LEU A 60 -13.94 2.14 -12.70
CA LEU A 60 -13.51 3.44 -13.25
C LEU A 60 -12.77 3.32 -14.57
N PRO A 61 -12.84 4.36 -15.46
CA PRO A 61 -11.93 4.50 -16.58
C PRO A 61 -10.49 4.66 -16.12
N VAL A 62 -9.64 3.72 -16.50
CA VAL A 62 -8.29 3.51 -15.94
C VAL A 62 -7.32 4.67 -16.24
N LYS A 63 -7.45 5.35 -17.38
CA LYS A 63 -6.46 6.34 -17.86
C LYS A 63 -6.26 7.55 -16.96
N VAL A 64 -7.33 8.24 -16.56
CA VAL A 64 -7.24 9.46 -15.73
C VAL A 64 -6.66 9.13 -14.36
N PHE A 65 -7.07 7.99 -13.83
CA PHE A 65 -6.58 7.48 -12.56
C PHE A 65 -5.07 7.17 -12.60
N ASN A 66 -4.60 6.44 -13.61
CA ASN A 66 -3.19 6.08 -13.77
C ASN A 66 -2.29 7.32 -13.87
N THR A 67 -2.74 8.35 -14.60
CA THR A 67 -1.97 9.59 -14.75
C THR A 67 -1.81 10.34 -13.44
N LEU A 68 -2.92 10.59 -12.72
CA LEU A 68 -2.88 11.26 -11.42
C LEU A 68 -2.00 10.50 -10.42
N LEU A 69 -2.17 9.19 -10.39
CA LEU A 69 -1.41 8.31 -9.51
C LEU A 69 0.08 8.33 -9.82
N GLY A 70 0.43 8.17 -11.10
CA GLY A 70 1.81 8.20 -11.57
C GLY A 70 2.53 9.49 -11.17
N VAL A 71 1.88 10.65 -11.33
CA VAL A 71 2.43 11.95 -10.94
C VAL A 71 2.68 12.01 -9.42
N VAL A 72 1.70 11.62 -8.60
CA VAL A 72 1.85 11.62 -7.13
C VAL A 72 2.96 10.70 -6.67
N LEU A 73 3.08 9.52 -7.28
CA LEU A 73 4.14 8.55 -6.94
C LEU A 73 5.52 9.06 -7.33
N LEU A 74 5.68 9.66 -8.50
CA LEU A 74 6.96 10.23 -8.93
C LEU A 74 7.36 11.44 -8.08
N TYR A 75 6.41 12.32 -7.75
CA TYR A 75 6.66 13.41 -6.81
C TYR A 75 7.14 12.90 -5.45
N SER A 76 6.45 11.88 -4.90
CA SER A 76 6.83 11.23 -3.65
C SER A 76 8.21 10.58 -3.72
N ALA A 77 8.53 9.92 -4.84
CA ALA A 77 9.82 9.28 -5.06
C ALA A 77 10.97 10.29 -5.04
N VAL A 78 10.83 11.42 -5.75
CA VAL A 78 11.82 12.51 -5.76
C VAL A 78 12.00 13.09 -4.36
N HIS A 79 10.90 13.33 -3.65
CA HIS A 79 10.95 13.86 -2.29
C HIS A 79 11.70 12.91 -1.34
N PHE A 80 11.43 11.59 -1.39
CA PHE A 80 12.12 10.61 -0.54
C PHE A 80 13.59 10.43 -0.91
N ALA A 81 13.92 10.44 -2.19
CA ALA A 81 15.31 10.41 -2.62
C ALA A 81 16.11 11.59 -2.04
N ARG A 82 15.51 12.79 -2.04
CA ARG A 82 16.13 14.00 -1.48
C ARG A 82 16.17 14.03 0.05
N SER A 83 15.19 13.42 0.71
CA SER A 83 15.09 13.41 2.18
C SER A 83 15.80 12.23 2.84
N ALA A 84 16.34 11.30 2.06
CA ALA A 84 17.00 10.10 2.60
C ALA A 84 18.25 10.42 3.47
N GLY A 85 18.87 11.57 3.25
CA GLY A 85 20.02 12.04 4.03
C GLY A 85 19.69 12.95 5.22
N ARG A 86 18.43 13.36 5.38
CA ARG A 86 18.03 14.21 6.51
C ARG A 86 17.78 13.34 7.75
N GLY A 87 18.30 13.80 8.90
CA GLY A 87 18.15 13.12 10.18
C GLY A 87 16.71 12.80 10.54
N ALA A 88 16.51 11.88 11.46
CA ALA A 88 15.19 11.53 11.96
C ALA A 88 14.55 12.77 12.62
N VAL A 89 13.45 13.24 12.03
CA VAL A 89 12.57 14.22 12.67
C VAL A 89 11.71 13.45 13.66
N GLU A 90 11.53 13.98 14.86
CA GLU A 90 10.58 13.38 15.82
C GLU A 90 9.18 13.37 15.23
N PRO A 91 8.51 12.18 15.21
CA PRO A 91 7.18 12.07 14.64
C PRO A 91 6.17 12.91 15.41
N THR A 92 5.38 13.70 14.68
CA THR A 92 4.25 14.45 15.24
C THR A 92 2.95 13.67 15.06
N ALA A 93 2.03 13.79 16.03
CA ALA A 93 0.73 13.13 15.88
C ALA A 93 -0.09 13.79 14.76
N PRO A 94 -0.72 13.00 13.86
CA PRO A 94 -1.59 13.56 12.83
C PRO A 94 -2.83 14.21 13.46
N PRO A 95 -3.33 15.34 12.89
CA PRO A 95 -4.62 15.88 13.28
C PRO A 95 -5.72 14.88 12.91
N LEU A 96 -6.65 14.61 13.84
CA LEU A 96 -7.66 13.57 13.69
C LEU A 96 -8.47 13.71 12.40
N ALA A 97 -8.96 14.91 12.11
CA ALA A 97 -9.73 15.17 10.89
C ALA A 97 -8.91 14.89 9.62
N GLY A 98 -7.63 15.30 9.60
CA GLY A 98 -6.73 15.04 8.48
C GLY A 98 -6.47 13.54 8.27
N ALA A 99 -6.28 12.78 9.36
CA ALA A 99 -6.10 11.34 9.30
C ALA A 99 -7.36 10.59 8.80
N LEU A 100 -8.54 10.99 9.26
CA LEU A 100 -9.81 10.43 8.83
C LEU A 100 -10.06 10.69 7.33
N LEU A 101 -9.90 11.94 6.87
CA LEU A 101 -10.10 12.31 5.48
C LEU A 101 -9.07 11.64 4.56
N ALA A 102 -7.80 11.64 4.96
CA ALA A 102 -6.76 10.93 4.21
C ALA A 102 -7.03 9.43 4.17
N GLY A 103 -7.46 8.84 5.28
CA GLY A 103 -7.87 7.43 5.36
C GLY A 103 -8.99 7.12 4.38
N ALA A 104 -10.07 7.93 4.36
CA ALA A 104 -11.19 7.77 3.44
C ALA A 104 -10.74 7.85 1.97
N ALA A 105 -9.97 8.88 1.61
CA ALA A 105 -9.46 9.06 0.25
C ALA A 105 -8.55 7.90 -0.19
N ILE A 106 -7.59 7.51 0.68
CA ILE A 106 -6.68 6.39 0.39
C ILE A 106 -7.43 5.06 0.33
N GLY A 107 -8.40 4.84 1.23
CA GLY A 107 -9.24 3.64 1.22
C GLY A 107 -10.04 3.51 -0.07
N LEU A 108 -10.69 4.59 -0.50
CA LEU A 108 -11.43 4.64 -1.77
C LEU A 108 -10.50 4.31 -2.95
N LEU A 109 -9.35 4.97 -3.03
CA LEU A 109 -8.34 4.70 -4.06
C LEU A 109 -7.82 3.26 -4.01
N ALA A 110 -7.57 2.73 -2.82
CA ALA A 110 -7.13 1.35 -2.61
C ALA A 110 -8.17 0.34 -3.09
N GLY A 111 -9.44 0.59 -2.79
CA GLY A 111 -10.55 -0.21 -3.27
C GLY A 111 -10.72 -0.14 -4.78
N LEU A 112 -10.70 1.06 -5.38
CA LEU A 112 -10.79 1.29 -6.82
C LEU A 112 -9.68 0.60 -7.61
N THR A 113 -8.47 0.55 -7.09
CA THR A 113 -7.27 0.05 -7.79
C THR A 113 -6.86 -1.36 -7.46
N GLY A 114 -7.29 -1.87 -6.31
CA GLY A 114 -6.79 -3.13 -5.78
C GLY A 114 -5.35 -3.07 -5.24
N THR A 115 -4.80 -1.87 -4.97
CA THR A 115 -3.41 -1.69 -4.48
C THR A 115 -3.27 -1.84 -2.96
N GLY A 116 -4.38 -1.89 -2.23
CA GLY A 116 -4.39 -1.99 -0.76
C GLY A 116 -4.00 -0.71 -0.01
N GLY A 117 -3.54 0.34 -0.70
CA GLY A 117 -3.35 1.69 -0.16
C GLY A 117 -2.00 2.01 0.50
N ALA A 118 -1.09 1.03 0.75
CA ALA A 118 0.22 1.34 1.36
C ALA A 118 1.06 2.28 0.49
N ILE A 119 0.89 2.18 -0.81
CA ILE A 119 1.59 3.00 -1.81
C ILE A 119 1.32 4.50 -1.62
N PHE A 120 0.21 4.84 -0.95
CA PHE A 120 -0.21 6.20 -0.59
C PHE A 120 0.06 6.53 0.87
N LEU A 121 -0.32 5.61 1.78
CA LEU A 121 -0.25 5.87 3.22
C LEU A 121 1.20 6.02 3.69
N THR A 122 2.11 5.13 3.26
CA THR A 122 3.52 5.21 3.66
C THR A 122 4.17 6.53 3.26
N PRO A 123 4.08 6.98 1.98
CA PRO A 123 4.55 8.29 1.58
C PRO A 123 3.91 9.44 2.39
N LEU A 124 2.61 9.41 2.58
CA LEU A 124 1.91 10.45 3.32
C LEU A 124 2.43 10.59 4.76
N LEU A 125 2.55 9.48 5.49
CA LEU A 125 3.05 9.46 6.86
C LEU A 125 4.48 10.01 6.97
N LEU A 126 5.33 9.66 6.01
CA LEU A 126 6.71 10.13 5.96
C LEU A 126 6.82 11.59 5.54
N PHE A 127 5.99 12.02 4.57
CA PHE A 127 5.97 13.39 4.05
C PHE A 127 5.50 14.39 5.11
N MET A 128 4.43 14.03 5.82
CA MET A 128 3.86 14.88 6.88
C MET A 128 4.68 14.83 8.19
N GLY A 129 5.71 13.96 8.28
CA GLY A 129 6.47 13.78 9.50
C GLY A 129 5.66 13.12 10.64
N TRP A 130 4.58 12.39 10.29
CA TRP A 130 3.72 11.73 11.29
C TRP A 130 4.27 10.37 11.76
N ALA A 131 5.23 9.81 11.02
CA ALA A 131 5.87 8.55 11.38
C ALA A 131 7.31 8.48 10.87
N GLY A 132 8.16 7.76 11.60
CA GLY A 132 9.44 7.30 11.08
C GLY A 132 9.25 6.14 10.08
N ALA A 133 10.29 5.82 9.30
CA ALA A 133 10.18 4.83 8.20
C ALA A 133 9.68 3.45 8.66
N LYS A 134 10.16 2.94 9.81
CA LYS A 134 9.71 1.66 10.35
C LYS A 134 8.29 1.71 10.89
N GLN A 135 7.90 2.81 11.54
CA GLN A 135 6.54 3.04 12.02
C GLN A 135 5.55 3.17 10.86
N ALA A 136 5.90 3.94 9.83
CA ALA A 136 5.09 4.07 8.61
C ALA A 136 4.85 2.71 7.95
N ALA A 137 5.88 1.88 7.80
CA ALA A 137 5.75 0.53 7.26
C ALA A 137 4.89 -0.37 8.18
N ALA A 138 5.06 -0.26 9.50
CA ALA A 138 4.31 -1.03 10.49
C ALA A 138 2.82 -0.70 10.53
N VAL A 139 2.44 0.56 10.25
CA VAL A 139 1.06 1.02 10.17
C VAL A 139 0.47 0.71 8.78
N SER A 140 1.26 0.86 7.72
CA SER A 140 0.79 0.60 6.36
C SER A 140 0.53 -0.88 6.08
N ALA A 141 1.24 -1.82 6.70
CA ALA A 141 1.02 -3.24 6.48
C ALA A 141 -0.39 -3.69 6.90
N PRO A 142 -0.85 -3.49 8.17
CA PRO A 142 -2.22 -3.82 8.54
C PRO A 142 -3.26 -2.97 7.81
N PHE A 143 -2.94 -1.74 7.41
CA PHE A 143 -3.81 -0.90 6.59
C PHE A 143 -4.09 -1.55 5.23
N VAL A 144 -3.06 -2.06 4.54
CA VAL A 144 -3.23 -2.85 3.31
C VAL A 144 -4.09 -4.08 3.54
N LEU A 145 -3.85 -4.79 4.64
CA LEU A 145 -4.57 -6.01 4.95
C LEU A 145 -6.09 -5.74 5.04
N VAL A 146 -6.50 -4.78 5.86
CA VAL A 146 -7.92 -4.51 6.08
C VAL A 146 -8.59 -3.87 4.85
N ASN A 147 -7.89 -2.98 4.12
CA ASN A 147 -8.43 -2.38 2.91
C ASN A 147 -8.51 -3.39 1.75
N SER A 148 -7.54 -4.30 1.63
CA SER A 148 -7.60 -5.35 0.60
C SER A 148 -8.71 -6.35 0.89
N ALA A 149 -8.93 -6.72 2.15
CA ALA A 149 -10.06 -7.56 2.56
C ALA A 149 -11.40 -6.84 2.28
N SER A 150 -11.51 -5.58 2.67
CA SER A 150 -12.72 -4.77 2.43
C SER A 150 -13.00 -4.56 0.94
N GLY A 151 -11.98 -4.17 0.16
CA GLY A 151 -12.10 -4.00 -1.29
C GLY A 151 -12.44 -5.31 -2.02
N MET A 152 -11.95 -6.43 -1.52
CA MET A 152 -12.29 -7.75 -2.04
C MET A 152 -13.75 -8.09 -1.77
N LEU A 153 -14.26 -7.81 -0.57
CA LEU A 153 -15.69 -7.94 -0.26
C LEU A 153 -16.56 -7.07 -1.17
N GLY A 154 -16.13 -5.85 -1.50
CA GLY A 154 -16.82 -4.99 -2.47
C GLY A 154 -16.81 -5.52 -3.91
N THR A 155 -15.87 -6.39 -4.26
CA THR A 155 -15.71 -6.92 -5.61
C THR A 155 -16.43 -8.25 -5.84
N PHE A 156 -17.08 -8.85 -4.83
CA PHE A 156 -17.70 -10.18 -4.91
C PHE A 156 -18.80 -10.33 -5.98
N SER A 157 -19.37 -9.23 -6.47
CA SER A 157 -20.34 -9.25 -7.58
C SER A 157 -19.73 -9.49 -8.97
N THR A 158 -18.40 -9.50 -9.10
CA THR A 158 -17.67 -9.58 -10.37
C THR A 158 -16.58 -10.65 -10.36
N VAL A 159 -16.89 -11.86 -9.87
CA VAL A 159 -15.90 -12.94 -9.74
C VAL A 159 -15.52 -13.47 -11.12
N ALA A 160 -14.36 -13.06 -11.61
CA ALA A 160 -13.70 -13.72 -12.73
C ALA A 160 -12.99 -14.99 -12.23
N PRO A 161 -12.91 -16.07 -13.05
CA PRO A 161 -12.22 -17.28 -12.67
C PRO A 161 -10.74 -16.99 -12.33
N TRP A 162 -10.26 -17.62 -11.27
CA TRP A 162 -8.90 -17.46 -10.78
C TRP A 162 -7.92 -18.07 -11.78
N PRO A 163 -6.85 -17.34 -12.16
CA PRO A 163 -5.83 -17.89 -13.05
C PRO A 163 -5.14 -19.13 -12.44
N ALA A 164 -4.88 -20.13 -13.23
CA ALA A 164 -4.25 -21.39 -12.78
C ALA A 164 -2.85 -21.20 -12.14
N PHE A 165 -2.17 -20.09 -12.42
CA PHE A 165 -0.84 -19.79 -11.87
C PHE A 165 -0.86 -19.01 -10.54
N ILE A 166 -2.05 -18.70 -9.96
CA ILE A 166 -2.16 -18.01 -8.65
C ILE A 166 -1.33 -18.67 -7.55
N PRO A 167 -1.30 -20.02 -7.38
CA PRO A 167 -0.50 -20.64 -6.31
C PRO A 167 0.98 -20.26 -6.40
N TRP A 168 1.55 -20.20 -7.59
CA TRP A 168 2.95 -19.81 -7.79
C TRP A 168 3.20 -18.34 -7.45
N LEU A 169 2.25 -17.47 -7.78
CA LEU A 169 2.33 -16.05 -7.39
C LEU A 169 2.23 -15.88 -5.87
N LEU A 170 1.36 -16.65 -5.20
CA LEU A 170 1.23 -16.61 -3.74
C LEU A 170 2.52 -17.08 -3.06
N LEU A 171 3.15 -18.17 -3.56
CA LEU A 171 4.43 -18.64 -3.04
C LEU A 171 5.53 -17.60 -3.22
N ALA A 172 5.68 -17.06 -4.42
CA ALA A 172 6.71 -16.05 -4.71
C ALA A 172 6.49 -14.76 -3.90
N ALA A 173 5.25 -14.25 -3.85
CA ALA A 173 4.91 -13.05 -3.11
C ALA A 173 5.02 -13.28 -1.58
N GLY A 174 4.61 -14.44 -1.09
CA GLY A 174 4.74 -14.83 0.31
C GLY A 174 6.19 -14.91 0.75
N ALA A 175 7.04 -15.59 -0.03
CA ALA A 175 8.47 -15.69 0.24
C ALA A 175 9.16 -14.30 0.21
N GLY A 176 8.91 -13.51 -0.84
CA GLY A 176 9.43 -12.15 -0.96
C GLY A 176 8.93 -11.23 0.16
N GLY A 177 7.65 -11.32 0.51
CA GLY A 177 7.03 -10.57 1.61
C GLY A 177 7.61 -10.94 2.98
N ALA A 178 7.83 -12.24 3.23
CA ALA A 178 8.42 -12.73 4.47
C ALA A 178 9.89 -12.25 4.62
N LEU A 179 10.68 -12.40 3.57
CA LEU A 179 12.07 -11.94 3.57
C LEU A 179 12.15 -10.42 3.69
N GLY A 180 11.39 -9.69 2.86
CA GLY A 180 11.40 -8.22 2.84
C GLY A 180 10.92 -7.61 4.16
N SER A 181 9.83 -8.11 4.73
CA SER A 181 9.29 -7.58 5.99
C SER A 181 10.17 -7.93 7.20
N ARG A 182 10.79 -9.12 7.22
CA ARG A 182 11.74 -9.51 8.28
C ARG A 182 13.00 -8.66 8.25
N LEU A 183 13.57 -8.44 7.07
CA LEU A 183 14.75 -7.58 6.91
C LEU A 183 14.42 -6.11 7.19
N GLY A 184 13.30 -5.63 6.67
CA GLY A 184 12.83 -4.24 6.85
C GLY A 184 12.51 -3.91 8.30
N SER A 185 11.86 -4.82 9.02
CA SER A 185 11.48 -4.58 10.41
C SER A 185 12.66 -4.61 11.38
N ARG A 186 13.68 -5.46 11.11
CA ARG A 186 14.77 -5.72 12.05
C ARG A 186 16.12 -5.14 11.64
N ARG A 187 16.53 -5.34 10.37
CA ARG A 187 17.93 -5.10 9.93
C ARG A 187 18.14 -3.79 9.18
N PHE A 188 17.16 -3.35 8.38
CA PHE A 188 17.37 -2.17 7.55
C PHE A 188 17.28 -0.87 8.35
N ALA A 189 18.27 0.02 8.14
CA ALA A 189 18.22 1.38 8.65
C ALA A 189 17.18 2.22 7.87
N ALA A 190 16.64 3.26 8.51
CA ALA A 190 15.64 4.14 7.90
C ALA A 190 16.03 4.73 6.53
N PRO A 191 17.30 5.15 6.27
CA PRO A 191 17.70 5.65 4.96
C PRO A 191 17.61 4.58 3.86
N VAL A 192 17.94 3.32 4.19
CA VAL A 192 17.86 2.20 3.25
C VAL A 192 16.41 1.95 2.85
N ILE A 193 15.49 1.91 3.82
CA ILE A 193 14.05 1.75 3.58
C ILE A 193 13.54 2.88 2.67
N LYS A 194 13.90 4.14 2.95
CA LYS A 194 13.51 5.29 2.14
C LYS A 194 14.02 5.20 0.68
N ARG A 195 15.26 4.73 0.47
CA ARG A 195 15.83 4.54 -0.88
C ARG A 195 15.11 3.44 -1.66
N PHE A 196 14.85 2.30 -1.01
CA PHE A 196 14.07 1.22 -1.63
C PHE A 196 12.65 1.69 -1.98
N LEU A 197 11.99 2.42 -1.06
CA LEU A 197 10.67 2.99 -1.30
C LEU A 197 10.71 3.95 -2.50
N ALA A 198 11.69 4.86 -2.56
CA ALA A 198 11.85 5.77 -3.69
C ALA A 198 12.02 5.01 -5.02
N ALA A 199 12.86 3.98 -5.05
CA ALA A 199 13.05 3.16 -6.26
C ALA A 199 11.75 2.48 -6.72
N VAL A 200 11.00 1.87 -5.78
CA VAL A 200 9.71 1.24 -6.09
C VAL A 200 8.70 2.27 -6.60
N LEU A 201 8.64 3.47 -5.99
CA LEU A 201 7.75 4.53 -6.39
C LEU A 201 8.08 5.09 -7.79
N VAL A 202 9.38 5.18 -8.14
CA VAL A 202 9.81 5.54 -9.51
C VAL A 202 9.30 4.50 -10.51
N VAL A 203 9.58 3.23 -10.27
CA VAL A 203 9.17 2.13 -11.17
C VAL A 203 7.65 2.07 -11.30
N ALA A 204 6.92 2.19 -10.20
CA ALA A 204 5.45 2.19 -10.21
C ALA A 204 4.88 3.42 -10.92
N GLY A 205 5.41 4.61 -10.61
CA GLY A 205 4.96 5.88 -11.19
C GLY A 205 5.22 5.97 -12.69
N THR A 206 6.41 5.59 -13.14
CA THR A 206 6.73 5.56 -14.58
C THR A 206 5.86 4.57 -15.33
N LYS A 207 5.65 3.36 -14.77
CA LYS A 207 4.78 2.37 -15.39
C LYS A 207 3.34 2.88 -15.55
N LEU A 208 2.79 3.55 -14.53
CA LEU A 208 1.43 4.08 -14.56
C LEU A 208 1.24 5.23 -15.57
N LEU A 209 2.29 6.03 -15.82
CA LEU A 209 2.25 7.09 -16.83
C LEU A 209 2.38 6.57 -18.26
N LEU A 210 2.98 5.38 -18.44
CA LEU A 210 3.19 4.77 -19.75
C LEU A 210 2.06 3.82 -20.17
N THR A 211 1.11 3.51 -19.28
CA THR A 211 -0.05 2.64 -19.52
C THR A 211 -1.36 3.38 -19.42
#